data_cc2b3613fa630ad37bd45601bfa10fb1
#
_entry.id   cc2b3613fa630ad37bd45601bfa10fb1
#
_cell.length_a   1.000
_cell.length_b   1.000
_cell.length_c   1.000
_cell.angle_alpha   90.00
_cell.angle_beta   90.00
_cell.angle_gamma   90.00
#
_symmetry.space_group_name_H-M   'P 1'
#
loop_
_entity.id
_entity.type
_entity.pdbx_description
1 polymer ?
#
loop_
_entity_poly.entity_id
_entity_poly.type
_entity_poly.pdbx_seq_one_letter_code
_entity_poly.pdbx_strand_id
1 'polypeptide(L)'
;NPNLLPMDGSAQYYPGFISMEESVALIDRLQQSLQWKADQLIMFGKLVTTRRTVAWVGDPECTYTYSGIKRQPQSWTPELISIKTQLEGLTQSQFNSCLLNFYHDGADGMGWHSDDEKELDAKSPIASLSLGSTRKFAFRHKKEKTITSIFLENGSALIMNAPTKKFWQHALLKTKTVHTPRINLTFRNIIAHHE
;
A
#
# COMPACT_ATOMS: atom_id res chain seq x y z
N ASN A 1 -6.68 17.28 -8.36
CA ASN A 1 -5.74 17.36 -7.25
C ASN A 1 -4.32 17.55 -7.79
N PRO A 2 -3.52 18.44 -7.19
CA PRO A 2 -2.18 18.74 -7.68
C PRO A 2 -1.24 17.55 -7.55
N ASN A 3 -0.24 17.50 -8.44
CA ASN A 3 0.84 16.54 -8.33
C ASN A 3 1.76 16.91 -7.16
N LEU A 4 1.98 15.96 -6.25
CA LEU A 4 2.86 16.15 -5.09
C LEU A 4 4.34 16.14 -5.45
N LEU A 5 4.70 15.53 -6.58
CA LEU A 5 6.09 15.34 -6.99
C LEU A 5 6.56 16.43 -7.95
N PRO A 6 7.72 17.04 -7.71
CA PRO A 6 8.20 18.13 -8.54
C PRO A 6 8.76 17.71 -9.90
N MET A 7 9.12 16.41 -10.06
CA MET A 7 9.71 15.88 -11.29
C MET A 7 9.56 14.35 -11.36
N ASP A 8 9.68 13.78 -12.54
CA ASP A 8 9.85 12.34 -12.79
C ASP A 8 8.79 11.44 -12.14
N GLY A 9 7.57 11.94 -12.00
CA GLY A 9 6.50 11.16 -11.41
C GLY A 9 5.23 11.97 -11.20
N SER A 10 4.22 11.26 -10.73
CA SER A 10 2.90 11.83 -10.47
C SER A 10 2.26 11.11 -9.29
N ALA A 11 1.96 11.88 -8.26
CA ALA A 11 1.22 11.40 -7.09
C ALA A 11 0.16 12.43 -6.70
N GLN A 12 -1.10 11.98 -6.55
CA GLN A 12 -2.22 12.81 -6.15
C GLN A 12 -2.79 12.31 -4.83
N TYR A 13 -3.14 13.25 -3.96
CA TYR A 13 -3.71 12.99 -2.65
C TYR A 13 -5.18 13.42 -2.60
N TYR A 14 -6.03 12.52 -2.12
CA TYR A 14 -7.48 12.71 -2.02
C TYR A 14 -7.90 12.53 -0.56
N PRO A 15 -7.95 13.63 0.24
CA PRO A 15 -8.46 13.53 1.60
C PRO A 15 -9.96 13.25 1.60
N GLY A 16 -10.43 12.53 2.60
CA GLY A 16 -11.86 12.23 2.73
C GLY A 16 -12.43 11.37 1.60
N PHE A 17 -11.64 10.51 1.01
CA PHE A 17 -12.10 9.59 -0.05
C PHE A 17 -13.22 8.67 0.44
N ILE A 18 -13.12 8.21 1.69
CA ILE A 18 -14.22 7.58 2.42
C ILE A 18 -14.50 8.34 3.71
N SER A 19 -15.73 8.25 4.24
CA SER A 19 -16.12 8.94 5.46
C SER A 19 -15.44 8.37 6.70
N MET A 20 -15.38 9.14 7.76
CA MET A 20 -14.89 8.70 9.07
C MET A 20 -15.67 7.49 9.59
N GLU A 21 -16.98 7.51 9.47
CA GLU A 21 -17.87 6.42 9.90
C GLU A 21 -17.60 5.12 9.14
N GLU A 22 -17.51 5.22 7.83
CA GLU A 22 -17.18 4.08 6.95
C GLU A 22 -15.78 3.52 7.27
N SER A 23 -14.82 4.39 7.53
CA SER A 23 -13.44 4.05 7.89
C SER A 23 -13.36 3.23 9.17
N VAL A 24 -14.06 3.66 10.21
CA VAL A 24 -14.09 2.96 11.51
C VAL A 24 -14.69 1.56 11.37
N ALA A 25 -15.81 1.45 10.65
CA ALA A 25 -16.46 0.16 10.40
C ALA A 25 -15.57 -0.77 9.58
N LEU A 26 -14.85 -0.22 8.59
CA LEU A 26 -13.98 -0.99 7.71
C LEU A 26 -12.74 -1.55 8.45
N ILE A 27 -12.13 -0.78 9.33
CA ILE A 27 -11.00 -1.23 10.17
C ILE A 27 -11.40 -2.47 10.95
N ASP A 28 -12.54 -2.42 11.64
CA ASP A 28 -13.03 -3.52 12.47
C ASP A 28 -13.28 -4.79 11.64
N ARG A 29 -13.96 -4.65 10.51
CA ARG A 29 -14.26 -5.77 9.61
C ARG A 29 -13.00 -6.40 9.00
N LEU A 30 -12.03 -5.59 8.59
CA LEU A 30 -10.78 -6.09 8.01
C LEU A 30 -9.95 -6.85 9.03
N GLN A 31 -9.93 -6.40 10.29
CA GLN A 31 -9.25 -7.12 11.36
C GLN A 31 -9.87 -8.50 11.60
N GLN A 32 -11.18 -8.62 11.52
CA GLN A 32 -11.92 -9.85 11.82
C GLN A 32 -11.97 -10.82 10.64
N SER A 33 -12.06 -10.32 9.40
CA SER A 33 -12.35 -11.15 8.22
C SER A 33 -11.11 -11.67 7.50
N LEU A 34 -9.95 -11.08 7.72
CA LEU A 34 -8.72 -11.45 7.02
C LEU A 34 -7.77 -12.21 7.93
N GLN A 35 -6.94 -13.04 7.31
CA GLN A 35 -5.82 -13.69 7.98
C GLN A 35 -4.60 -12.80 7.90
N TRP A 36 -4.12 -12.35 9.05
CA TRP A 36 -2.97 -11.48 9.20
C TRP A 36 -1.78 -12.27 9.72
N LYS A 37 -0.59 -11.99 9.17
CA LYS A 37 0.66 -12.61 9.65
C LYS A 37 1.79 -11.60 9.62
N ALA A 38 2.79 -11.79 10.49
CA ALA A 38 3.98 -10.97 10.48
C ALA A 38 4.72 -11.12 9.15
N ASP A 39 5.31 -10.02 8.67
CA ASP A 39 6.15 -10.03 7.49
C ASP A 39 7.59 -10.42 7.86
N GLN A 40 8.33 -10.96 6.91
CA GLN A 40 9.72 -11.35 7.08
C GLN A 40 10.59 -10.61 6.08
N LEU A 41 11.64 -9.96 6.57
CA LEU A 41 12.57 -9.18 5.78
C LEU A 41 13.99 -9.65 6.05
N ILE A 42 14.86 -9.51 5.05
CA ILE A 42 16.30 -9.69 5.23
C ILE A 42 16.92 -8.30 5.43
N MET A 43 17.49 -8.08 6.64
CA MET A 43 18.20 -6.85 6.97
C MET A 43 19.62 -7.20 7.40
N PHE A 44 20.61 -6.59 6.73
CA PHE A 44 22.04 -6.85 7.00
C PHE A 44 22.39 -8.35 7.02
N GLY A 45 21.81 -9.12 6.08
CA GLY A 45 22.01 -10.56 5.96
C GLY A 45 21.29 -11.43 6.99
N LYS A 46 20.46 -10.83 7.84
CA LYS A 46 19.67 -11.54 8.86
C LYS A 46 18.18 -11.50 8.55
N LEU A 47 17.50 -12.63 8.79
CA LEU A 47 16.05 -12.70 8.70
C LEU A 47 15.44 -11.98 9.91
N VAL A 48 14.63 -10.95 9.63
CA VAL A 48 13.92 -10.18 10.65
C VAL A 48 12.42 -10.38 10.46
N THR A 49 11.72 -10.76 11.51
CA THR A 49 10.26 -10.81 11.54
C THR A 49 9.74 -9.47 12.02
N THR A 50 8.85 -8.84 11.25
CA THR A 50 8.30 -7.54 11.61
C THR A 50 7.23 -7.67 12.67
N ARG A 51 7.04 -6.60 13.46
CA ARG A 51 5.87 -6.43 14.33
C ARG A 51 4.62 -6.09 13.52
N ARG A 52 4.79 -5.32 12.45
CA ARG A 52 3.76 -5.03 11.45
C ARG A 52 3.27 -6.35 10.83
N THR A 53 1.94 -6.47 10.66
CA THR A 53 1.35 -7.64 10.04
C THR A 53 0.79 -7.30 8.66
N VAL A 54 0.69 -8.31 7.81
CA VAL A 54 0.24 -8.17 6.43
C VAL A 54 -0.87 -9.18 6.12
N ALA A 55 -1.73 -8.78 5.17
CA ALA A 55 -2.71 -9.67 4.54
C ALA A 55 -2.70 -9.39 3.04
N TRP A 56 -2.81 -10.42 2.23
CA TRP A 56 -2.83 -10.29 0.78
C TRP A 56 -4.11 -10.89 0.22
N VAL A 57 -4.83 -10.06 -0.56
CA VAL A 57 -6.12 -10.39 -1.20
C VAL A 57 -5.98 -10.16 -2.69
N GLY A 58 -6.60 -10.99 -3.51
CA GLY A 58 -6.52 -10.81 -4.96
C GLY A 58 -7.34 -11.83 -5.74
N ASP A 59 -7.34 -11.66 -7.05
CA ASP A 59 -7.94 -12.62 -7.97
C ASP A 59 -7.20 -13.96 -7.85
N PRO A 60 -7.89 -15.10 -8.03
CA PRO A 60 -7.27 -16.42 -7.86
C PRO A 60 -6.03 -16.65 -8.73
N GLU A 61 -5.94 -15.97 -9.88
CA GLU A 61 -4.82 -16.07 -10.81
C GLU A 61 -3.56 -15.34 -10.33
N CYS A 62 -3.71 -14.43 -9.34
CA CYS A 62 -2.60 -13.66 -8.79
C CYS A 62 -1.76 -14.52 -7.85
N THR A 63 -1.04 -15.48 -8.40
CA THR A 63 -0.12 -16.30 -7.65
C THR A 63 1.31 -15.89 -7.98
N TYR A 64 2.20 -15.97 -6.99
CA TYR A 64 3.62 -15.84 -7.27
C TYR A 64 4.43 -16.79 -6.41
N THR A 65 5.62 -17.11 -6.89
CA THR A 65 6.54 -18.01 -6.19
C THR A 65 7.68 -17.17 -5.59
N TYR A 66 7.86 -17.29 -4.28
CA TYR A 66 8.94 -16.66 -3.55
C TYR A 66 9.71 -17.73 -2.77
N SER A 67 11.03 -17.80 -2.98
CA SER A 67 11.89 -18.82 -2.36
C SER A 67 11.38 -20.27 -2.58
N GLY A 68 10.86 -20.56 -3.78
CA GLY A 68 10.33 -21.87 -4.14
C GLY A 68 8.93 -22.18 -3.59
N ILE A 69 8.31 -21.25 -2.84
CA ILE A 69 6.97 -21.43 -2.27
C ILE A 69 5.97 -20.63 -3.10
N LYS A 70 4.99 -21.32 -3.67
CA LYS A 70 3.87 -20.68 -4.36
C LYS A 70 2.93 -20.05 -3.33
N ARG A 71 2.68 -18.76 -3.47
CA ARG A 71 1.76 -18.00 -2.60
C ARG A 71 0.46 -17.72 -3.33
N GLN A 72 -0.66 -17.89 -2.61
CA GLN A 72 -2.00 -17.63 -3.08
C GLN A 72 -2.60 -16.47 -2.30
N PRO A 73 -3.30 -15.52 -2.96
CA PRO A 73 -4.02 -14.48 -2.25
C PRO A 73 -5.26 -15.04 -1.56
N GLN A 74 -5.70 -14.36 -0.51
CA GLN A 74 -7.01 -14.57 0.07
C GLN A 74 -8.08 -14.04 -0.90
N SER A 75 -9.29 -14.58 -0.79
CA SER A 75 -10.41 -14.13 -1.61
C SER A 75 -10.85 -12.71 -1.29
N TRP A 76 -11.34 -12.00 -2.29
CA TRP A 76 -11.94 -10.68 -2.11
C TRP A 76 -13.13 -10.76 -1.15
N THR A 77 -13.22 -9.79 -0.24
CA THR A 77 -14.41 -9.57 0.59
C THR A 77 -15.30 -8.52 -0.07
N PRO A 78 -16.61 -8.48 0.26
CA PRO A 78 -17.51 -7.45 -0.28
C PRO A 78 -17.02 -6.02 -0.03
N GLU A 79 -16.46 -5.76 1.16
CA GLU A 79 -15.93 -4.44 1.53
C GLU A 79 -14.75 -4.04 0.64
N LEU A 80 -13.83 -4.97 0.39
CA LEU A 80 -12.65 -4.72 -0.46
C LEU A 80 -13.04 -4.56 -1.93
N ILE A 81 -14.03 -5.31 -2.41
CA ILE A 81 -14.58 -5.13 -3.77
C ILE A 81 -15.16 -3.72 -3.92
N SER A 82 -15.91 -3.25 -2.93
CA SER A 82 -16.51 -1.91 -2.95
C SER A 82 -15.43 -0.82 -3.06
N ILE A 83 -14.39 -0.90 -2.25
CA ILE A 83 -13.27 0.06 -2.28
C ILE A 83 -12.50 -0.04 -3.61
N LYS A 84 -12.23 -1.26 -4.06
CA LYS A 84 -11.58 -1.52 -5.35
C LYS A 84 -12.34 -0.84 -6.49
N THR A 85 -13.64 -1.01 -6.56
CA THR A 85 -14.51 -0.41 -7.59
C THR A 85 -14.45 1.12 -7.55
N GLN A 86 -14.48 1.72 -6.37
CA GLN A 86 -14.37 3.18 -6.22
C GLN A 86 -13.00 3.70 -6.70
N LEU A 87 -11.91 3.01 -6.34
CA LEU A 87 -10.57 3.38 -6.78
C LEU A 87 -10.34 3.16 -8.27
N GLU A 88 -10.94 2.12 -8.84
CA GLU A 88 -10.92 1.88 -10.29
C GLU A 88 -11.64 3.01 -11.05
N GLY A 89 -12.77 3.48 -10.52
CA GLY A 89 -13.47 4.64 -11.07
C GLY A 89 -12.65 5.92 -11.00
N LEU A 90 -11.95 6.15 -9.89
CA LEU A 90 -11.10 7.33 -9.71
C LEU A 90 -9.88 7.31 -10.65
N THR A 91 -9.26 6.16 -10.83
CA THR A 91 -8.00 6.03 -11.57
C THR A 91 -8.20 5.67 -13.04
N GLN A 92 -9.41 5.28 -13.45
CA GLN A 92 -9.70 4.73 -14.78
C GLN A 92 -8.80 3.55 -15.11
N SER A 93 -8.54 2.71 -14.13
CA SER A 93 -7.67 1.53 -14.21
C SER A 93 -8.33 0.37 -13.49
N GLN A 94 -7.80 -0.83 -13.68
CA GLN A 94 -8.26 -2.03 -12.99
C GLN A 94 -7.18 -2.55 -12.05
N PHE A 95 -7.62 -3.11 -10.92
CA PHE A 95 -6.74 -3.74 -9.94
C PHE A 95 -7.16 -5.18 -9.71
N ASN A 96 -6.22 -6.09 -9.61
CA ASN A 96 -6.48 -7.50 -9.34
C ASN A 96 -5.89 -7.98 -8.01
N SER A 97 -5.27 -7.07 -7.24
CA SER A 97 -4.55 -7.41 -6.01
C SER A 97 -4.61 -6.26 -5.02
N CYS A 98 -4.68 -6.60 -3.74
CA CYS A 98 -4.58 -5.64 -2.63
C CYS A 98 -3.67 -6.22 -1.55
N LEU A 99 -2.60 -5.50 -1.24
CA LEU A 99 -1.75 -5.81 -0.09
C LEU A 99 -2.15 -4.88 1.07
N LEU A 100 -2.49 -5.47 2.20
CA LEU A 100 -2.86 -4.74 3.40
C LEU A 100 -1.73 -4.81 4.43
N ASN A 101 -1.39 -3.67 5.01
CA ASN A 101 -0.41 -3.56 6.08
C ASN A 101 -1.09 -3.03 7.34
N PHE A 102 -0.89 -3.72 8.46
CA PHE A 102 -1.38 -3.32 9.76
C PHE A 102 -0.22 -2.80 10.61
N TYR A 103 -0.26 -1.51 10.91
CA TYR A 103 0.70 -0.83 11.78
C TYR A 103 0.05 -0.64 13.14
N HIS A 104 0.60 -1.25 14.18
CA HIS A 104 -0.01 -1.25 15.52
C HIS A 104 0.02 0.12 16.18
N ASP A 105 1.10 0.85 15.94
CA ASP A 105 1.33 2.21 16.43
C ASP A 105 2.47 2.87 15.64
N GLY A 106 2.95 4.00 16.12
CA GLY A 106 4.04 4.74 15.48
C GLY A 106 5.39 4.03 15.46
N ALA A 107 5.59 3.00 16.27
CA ALA A 107 6.84 2.22 16.26
C ALA A 107 6.93 1.30 15.03
N ASP A 108 5.79 0.97 14.41
CA ASP A 108 5.76 0.27 13.13
C ASP A 108 5.90 1.26 11.99
N GLY A 109 6.64 0.89 10.96
CA GLY A 109 6.84 1.69 9.78
C GLY A 109 7.22 0.86 8.57
N MET A 110 7.55 1.52 7.48
CA MET A 110 8.04 0.90 6.25
C MET A 110 9.24 1.69 5.75
N GLY A 111 10.36 0.99 5.52
CA GLY A 111 11.56 1.61 4.98
C GLY A 111 11.42 2.03 3.52
N TRP A 112 12.43 2.72 3.01
CA TRP A 112 12.45 3.21 1.62
C TRP A 112 12.36 2.07 0.61
N HIS A 113 11.38 2.13 -0.28
CA HIS A 113 11.13 1.16 -1.36
C HIS A 113 10.38 1.82 -2.51
N SER A 114 10.25 1.14 -3.64
CA SER A 114 9.66 1.72 -4.86
C SER A 114 8.45 0.97 -5.41
N ASP A 115 8.11 -0.20 -4.90
CA ASP A 115 7.08 -1.08 -5.49
C ASP A 115 7.37 -1.36 -6.98
N ASP A 116 8.62 -1.69 -7.29
CA ASP A 116 9.12 -1.89 -8.65
C ASP A 116 9.33 -3.37 -9.01
N GLU A 117 8.64 -4.27 -8.33
CA GLU A 117 8.68 -5.70 -8.59
C GLU A 117 8.25 -6.02 -10.02
N LYS A 118 8.87 -7.04 -10.60
CA LYS A 118 8.62 -7.48 -11.99
C LYS A 118 7.15 -7.88 -12.23
N GLU A 119 6.50 -8.40 -11.20
CA GLU A 119 5.14 -8.91 -11.24
C GLU A 119 4.10 -7.77 -11.35
N LEU A 120 4.49 -6.53 -11.06
CA LEU A 120 3.60 -5.39 -11.17
C LEU A 120 3.60 -4.80 -12.58
N ASP A 121 2.42 -4.43 -13.07
CA ASP A 121 2.28 -3.71 -14.32
C ASP A 121 2.92 -2.32 -14.20
N ALA A 122 3.97 -2.09 -14.98
CA ALA A 122 4.72 -0.83 -14.96
C ALA A 122 3.89 0.39 -15.36
N LYS A 123 2.81 0.19 -16.12
CA LYS A 123 1.93 1.26 -16.62
C LYS A 123 0.73 1.51 -15.73
N SER A 124 0.38 0.56 -14.87
CA SER A 124 -0.77 0.68 -13.98
C SER A 124 -0.45 1.60 -12.80
N PRO A 125 -1.41 2.44 -12.37
CA PRO A 125 -1.26 3.19 -11.13
C PRO A 125 -1.28 2.25 -9.92
N ILE A 126 -0.75 2.76 -8.80
CA ILE A 126 -0.88 2.15 -7.49
C ILE A 126 -1.82 3.04 -6.68
N ALA A 127 -2.88 2.46 -6.12
CA ALA A 127 -3.85 3.18 -5.31
C ALA A 127 -3.74 2.74 -3.84
N SER A 128 -3.52 3.70 -2.96
CA SER A 128 -3.32 3.45 -1.53
C SER A 128 -4.42 4.13 -0.72
N LEU A 129 -5.15 3.36 0.08
CA LEU A 129 -6.15 3.86 1.02
C LEU A 129 -5.61 3.77 2.45
N SER A 130 -5.70 4.84 3.20
CA SER A 130 -5.28 4.92 4.60
C SER A 130 -6.46 4.90 5.54
N LEU A 131 -6.43 4.03 6.55
CA LEU A 131 -7.44 3.91 7.58
C LEU A 131 -6.78 4.02 8.96
N GLY A 132 -7.40 4.75 9.87
CA GLY A 132 -6.91 4.88 11.24
C GLY A 132 -6.00 6.09 11.46
N SER A 133 -4.93 5.92 12.21
CA SER A 133 -4.07 7.03 12.60
C SER A 133 -3.38 7.71 11.42
N THR A 134 -3.30 9.04 11.49
CA THR A 134 -2.55 9.84 10.53
C THR A 134 -1.05 9.58 10.66
N ARG A 135 -0.38 9.30 9.54
CA ARG A 135 1.04 8.98 9.53
C ARG A 135 1.77 9.78 8.46
N LYS A 136 3.00 10.16 8.76
CA LYS A 136 3.87 10.84 7.82
C LYS A 136 4.42 9.84 6.79
N PHE A 137 4.22 10.17 5.53
CA PHE A 137 4.67 9.42 4.36
C PHE A 137 5.62 10.30 3.56
N ALA A 138 6.75 9.77 3.12
CA ALA A 138 7.75 10.53 2.41
C ALA A 138 8.13 9.87 1.09
N PHE A 139 8.33 10.71 0.07
CA PHE A 139 8.94 10.34 -1.22
C PHE A 139 10.37 10.85 -1.26
N ARG A 140 11.28 10.06 -1.82
CA ARG A 140 12.67 10.44 -2.05
C ARG A 140 13.08 10.10 -3.47
N HIS A 141 13.55 11.09 -4.23
CA HIS A 141 14.05 10.86 -5.57
C HIS A 141 15.32 10.00 -5.52
N LYS A 142 15.38 8.95 -6.35
CA LYS A 142 16.50 7.99 -6.32
C LYS A 142 17.86 8.65 -6.62
N LYS A 143 17.88 9.57 -7.59
CA LYS A 143 19.09 10.26 -8.05
C LYS A 143 19.32 11.57 -7.30
N GLU A 144 18.35 12.48 -7.35
CA GLU A 144 18.49 13.83 -6.81
C GLU A 144 18.37 13.89 -5.29
N LYS A 145 17.88 12.83 -4.65
CA LYS A 145 17.67 12.74 -3.20
C LYS A 145 16.69 13.77 -2.62
N THR A 146 15.99 14.51 -3.47
CA THR A 146 14.89 15.40 -3.07
C THR A 146 13.84 14.64 -2.29
N ILE A 147 13.39 15.18 -1.17
CA ILE A 147 12.37 14.60 -0.31
C ILE A 147 11.11 15.46 -0.34
N THR A 148 9.97 14.81 -0.55
CA THR A 148 8.64 15.42 -0.42
C THR A 148 7.84 14.56 0.55
N SER A 149 7.18 15.18 1.51
CA SER A 149 6.39 14.42 2.50
C SER A 149 4.97 14.93 2.60
N ILE A 150 4.08 14.05 3.06
CA ILE A 150 2.67 14.32 3.29
C ILE A 150 2.19 13.52 4.50
N PHE A 151 1.20 14.05 5.21
CA PHE A 151 0.48 13.28 6.23
C PHE A 151 -0.72 12.60 5.59
N LEU A 152 -0.75 11.26 5.69
CA LEU A 152 -1.85 10.45 5.19
C LEU A 152 -2.92 10.33 6.28
N GLU A 153 -4.02 11.02 6.06
CA GLU A 153 -5.14 11.07 7.01
C GLU A 153 -6.07 9.86 6.87
N ASN A 154 -6.83 9.61 7.92
CA ASN A 154 -7.85 8.57 7.89
C ASN A 154 -8.85 8.77 6.75
N GLY A 155 -9.11 7.70 5.98
CA GLY A 155 -10.04 7.75 4.85
C GLY A 155 -9.48 8.39 3.58
N SER A 156 -8.20 8.74 3.56
CA SER A 156 -7.57 9.36 2.39
C SER A 156 -7.05 8.34 1.38
N ALA A 157 -7.06 8.71 0.11
CA ALA A 157 -6.45 7.95 -0.97
C ALA A 157 -5.23 8.67 -1.54
N LEU A 158 -4.17 7.91 -1.81
CA LEU A 158 -2.97 8.37 -2.50
C LEU A 158 -2.82 7.55 -3.78
N ILE A 159 -2.75 8.24 -4.92
CA ILE A 159 -2.61 7.60 -6.23
C ILE A 159 -1.23 7.91 -6.79
N MET A 160 -0.45 6.87 -7.04
CA MET A 160 0.86 6.99 -7.68
C MET A 160 0.77 6.45 -9.11
N ASN A 161 1.04 7.32 -10.08
CA ASN A 161 0.99 6.98 -11.51
C ASN A 161 2.40 6.71 -12.05
N ALA A 162 2.47 5.99 -13.17
CA ALA A 162 3.73 5.83 -13.88
C ALA A 162 4.27 7.22 -14.33
N PRO A 163 5.59 7.46 -14.32
CA PRO A 163 6.68 6.54 -14.02
C PRO A 163 7.22 6.65 -12.56
N THR A 164 6.41 7.07 -11.60
CA THR A 164 6.83 7.39 -10.23
C THR A 164 7.72 6.32 -9.60
N LYS A 165 7.32 5.07 -9.66
CA LYS A 165 8.07 3.96 -9.03
C LYS A 165 9.46 3.72 -9.64
N LYS A 166 9.68 4.20 -10.87
CA LYS A 166 10.98 4.11 -11.52
C LYS A 166 11.98 5.10 -10.93
N PHE A 167 11.53 6.29 -10.51
CA PHE A 167 12.38 7.40 -10.12
C PHE A 167 12.34 7.74 -8.63
N TRP A 168 11.33 7.26 -7.91
CA TRP A 168 11.10 7.62 -6.52
C TRP A 168 11.01 6.39 -5.63
N GLN A 169 11.55 6.53 -4.43
CA GLN A 169 11.27 5.64 -3.29
C GLN A 169 10.30 6.33 -2.35
N HIS A 170 9.60 5.54 -1.55
CA HIS A 170 8.73 6.07 -0.50
C HIS A 170 8.89 5.26 0.79
N ALA A 171 8.50 5.87 1.90
CA ALA A 171 8.59 5.28 3.23
C ALA A 171 7.46 5.77 4.12
N LEU A 172 7.02 4.94 5.05
CA LEU A 172 6.18 5.33 6.17
C LEU A 172 7.09 5.51 7.39
N LEU A 173 7.24 6.75 7.84
CA LEU A 173 8.21 7.09 8.88
C LEU A 173 7.70 6.68 10.27
N LYS A 174 8.58 6.08 11.07
CA LYS A 174 8.31 5.78 12.48
C LYS A 174 8.18 7.06 13.28
N THR A 175 7.37 7.02 14.34
CA THR A 175 7.16 8.16 15.24
C THR A 175 6.86 7.68 16.64
N LYS A 176 7.21 8.48 17.64
CA LYS A 176 6.94 8.20 19.05
C LYS A 176 5.61 8.76 19.54
N THR A 177 4.91 9.53 18.70
CA THR A 177 3.71 10.30 19.10
C THR A 177 2.40 9.62 18.70
N VAL A 178 2.43 8.57 17.90
CA VAL A 178 1.24 7.83 17.46
C VAL A 178 1.10 6.53 18.23
N HIS A 179 -0.03 6.36 18.94
CA HIS A 179 -0.30 5.22 19.82
C HIS A 179 -1.49 4.38 19.38
N THR A 180 -2.10 4.72 18.25
CA THR A 180 -3.25 4.01 17.67
C THR A 180 -2.91 3.37 16.34
N PRO A 181 -3.65 2.33 15.92
CA PRO A 181 -3.31 1.59 14.71
C PRO A 181 -3.68 2.31 13.42
N ARG A 182 -3.03 1.85 12.35
CA ARG A 182 -3.32 2.21 10.97
C ARG A 182 -3.33 0.97 10.10
N ILE A 183 -4.31 0.88 9.21
CA ILE A 183 -4.31 -0.09 8.12
C ILE A 183 -4.11 0.66 6.81
N ASN A 184 -3.19 0.19 5.98
CA ASN A 184 -3.01 0.67 4.62
C ASN A 184 -3.41 -0.41 3.63
N LEU A 185 -4.25 -0.04 2.64
CA LEU A 185 -4.66 -0.90 1.55
C LEU A 185 -3.97 -0.41 0.28
N THR A 186 -3.10 -1.24 -0.31
CA THR A 186 -2.42 -0.91 -1.56
C THR A 186 -2.96 -1.78 -2.68
N PHE A 187 -3.71 -1.16 -3.59
CA PHE A 187 -4.28 -1.82 -4.77
C PHE A 187 -3.32 -1.73 -5.94
N ARG A 188 -3.09 -2.87 -6.58
CA ARG A 188 -2.13 -3.03 -7.68
C ARG A 188 -2.69 -3.93 -8.77
N ASN A 189 -2.09 -3.84 -9.95
CA ASN A 189 -2.31 -4.81 -11.01
C ASN A 189 -1.08 -5.69 -11.16
N ILE A 190 -1.25 -6.97 -10.87
CA ILE A 190 -0.21 -8.00 -11.01
C ILE A 190 -0.36 -8.62 -12.39
N ILE A 191 0.75 -8.71 -13.13
CA ILE A 191 0.82 -9.37 -14.42
C ILE A 191 1.28 -10.80 -14.19
N ALA A 192 0.55 -11.78 -14.77
CA ALA A 192 1.00 -13.14 -14.80
C ALA A 192 2.17 -13.26 -15.79
N HIS A 193 3.36 -13.61 -15.30
CA HIS A 193 4.45 -14.02 -16.15
C HIS A 193 4.24 -15.48 -16.53
N HIS A 194 3.95 -15.72 -17.79
CA HIS A 194 4.06 -17.07 -18.36
C HIS A 194 5.55 -17.33 -18.63
N GLU A 195 6.13 -18.27 -17.88
CA GLU A 195 7.44 -18.82 -18.21
C GLU A 195 7.36 -19.63 -19.51
#